data_14c463de0bdb8b4d40048fcd3837441e
#
_entry.id   14c463de0bdb8b4d40048fcd3837441e
#
_cell.length_a   1.000
_cell.length_b   1.000
_cell.length_c   1.000
_cell.angle_alpha   90.00
_cell.angle_beta   90.00
_cell.angle_gamma   90.00
#
_symmetry.space_group_name_H-M   'P 1'
#
loop_
_entity.id
_entity.type
_entity.pdbx_description
1 polymer ?
#
loop_
_entity_poly.entity_id
_entity_poly.type
_entity_poly.pdbx_seq_one_letter_code
_entity_poly.pdbx_strand_id
1 'polypeptide(L)'
;MGKIIKNSWALFTGFGIIIVSHGFQGNLLGIRSVIENFSFIATGIMMSGYFIGYFIGATMVPKLVTKVGHIRVFAAFASMASLSSLIHVVFVDPYVWILARFLTGFSMIGIFIIVESWLNDRANNKTRGKVLSLYMFIT
;
A
#
# COMPACT_ATOMS: atom_id res chain seq x y z
N MET A 1 -12.83 -21.11 -10.67
CA MET A 1 -12.48 -20.45 -9.41
C MET A 1 -11.23 -21.03 -8.77
N GLY A 2 -11.17 -22.34 -8.48
CA GLY A 2 -9.99 -22.97 -7.87
C GLY A 2 -8.67 -22.75 -8.61
N LYS A 3 -8.67 -22.76 -9.94
CA LYS A 3 -7.45 -22.47 -10.75
C LYS A 3 -6.95 -21.04 -10.57
N ILE A 4 -7.82 -20.03 -10.53
CA ILE A 4 -7.40 -18.61 -10.35
C ILE A 4 -6.84 -18.42 -8.96
N ILE A 5 -7.51 -18.89 -7.93
CA ILE A 5 -7.04 -18.79 -6.53
C ILE A 5 -5.73 -19.59 -6.38
N LYS A 6 -5.67 -20.80 -6.92
CA LYS A 6 -4.46 -21.63 -6.86
C LYS A 6 -3.26 -21.01 -7.59
N ASN A 7 -3.51 -20.26 -8.67
CA ASN A 7 -2.45 -19.57 -9.42
C ASN A 7 -2.11 -18.19 -8.85
N SER A 8 -2.95 -17.64 -7.96
CA SER A 8 -2.81 -16.28 -7.40
C SER A 8 -2.61 -16.29 -5.90
N TRP A 9 -2.47 -17.48 -5.27
CA TRP A 9 -2.34 -17.59 -3.82
C TRP A 9 -1.16 -16.76 -3.26
N ALA A 10 -0.03 -16.78 -3.96
CA ALA A 10 1.14 -16.02 -3.57
C ALA A 10 0.88 -14.49 -3.57
N LEU A 11 0.12 -14.00 -4.56
CA LEU A 11 -0.30 -12.60 -4.61
C LEU A 11 -1.22 -12.26 -3.44
N PHE A 12 -2.25 -13.08 -3.17
CA PHE A 12 -3.18 -12.85 -2.07
C PHE A 12 -2.48 -12.90 -0.71
N THR A 13 -1.57 -13.85 -0.51
CA THR A 13 -0.80 -13.96 0.72
C THR A 13 0.12 -12.75 0.91
N GLY A 14 0.90 -12.39 -0.10
CA GLY A 14 1.78 -11.22 -0.05
C GLY A 14 1.02 -9.92 0.16
N PHE A 15 -0.10 -9.76 -0.55
CA PHE A 15 -0.98 -8.61 -0.40
C PHE A 15 -1.58 -8.54 1.02
N GLY A 16 -2.09 -9.66 1.56
CA GLY A 16 -2.62 -9.71 2.92
C GLY A 16 -1.57 -9.36 3.98
N ILE A 17 -0.34 -9.84 3.86
CA ILE A 17 0.77 -9.46 4.76
C ILE A 17 1.04 -7.95 4.70
N ILE A 18 1.05 -7.36 3.50
CA ILE A 18 1.26 -5.93 3.33
C ILE A 18 0.13 -5.13 4.00
N ILE A 19 -1.13 -5.53 3.83
CA ILE A 19 -2.29 -4.85 4.44
C ILE A 19 -2.23 -4.90 5.96
N VAL A 20 -1.98 -6.07 6.54
CA VAL A 20 -1.84 -6.23 8.00
C VAL A 20 -0.69 -5.37 8.52
N SER A 21 0.48 -5.41 7.87
CA SER A 21 1.65 -4.60 8.24
C SER A 21 1.35 -3.11 8.18
N HIS A 22 0.64 -2.67 7.13
CA HIS A 22 0.25 -1.28 6.97
C HIS A 22 -0.73 -0.79 8.05
N GLY A 23 -1.73 -1.62 8.41
CA GLY A 23 -2.66 -1.31 9.49
C GLY A 23 -1.94 -1.13 10.83
N PHE A 24 -1.00 -2.02 11.16
CA PHE A 24 -0.15 -1.87 12.35
C PHE A 24 0.73 -0.62 12.30
N GLN A 25 1.36 -0.34 11.17
CA GLN A 25 2.25 0.82 11.00
C GLN A 25 1.54 2.13 11.32
N GLY A 26 0.32 2.34 10.83
CA GLY A 26 -0.44 3.56 11.09
C GLY A 26 -0.66 3.81 12.57
N ASN A 27 -1.12 2.79 13.29
CA ASN A 27 -1.36 2.86 14.73
C ASN A 27 -0.05 3.07 15.54
N LEU A 28 0.98 2.32 15.21
CA LEU A 28 2.27 2.41 15.90
C LEU A 28 2.93 3.78 15.71
N LEU A 29 2.85 4.38 14.54
CA LEU A 29 3.40 5.72 14.29
C LEU A 29 2.67 6.80 15.07
N GLY A 30 1.33 6.68 15.22
CA GLY A 30 0.56 7.57 16.07
C GLY A 30 1.01 7.51 17.52
N ILE A 31 1.17 6.32 18.09
CA ILE A 31 1.65 6.13 19.46
C ILE A 31 3.09 6.63 19.60
N ARG A 32 3.96 6.25 18.68
CA ARG A 32 5.38 6.61 18.75
C ARG A 32 5.61 8.11 18.61
N SER A 33 4.83 8.83 17.81
CA SER A 33 4.94 10.27 17.69
C SER A 33 4.70 10.99 19.02
N VAL A 34 3.81 10.45 19.87
CA VAL A 34 3.58 10.96 21.23
C VAL A 34 4.76 10.66 22.13
N ILE A 35 5.32 9.43 22.08
CA ILE A 35 6.49 9.03 22.88
C ILE A 35 7.71 9.89 22.53
N GLU A 36 7.91 10.19 21.24
CA GLU A 36 9.02 11.03 20.75
C GLU A 36 8.75 12.54 20.92
N ASN A 37 7.66 12.90 21.62
CA ASN A 37 7.28 14.30 21.90
C ASN A 37 7.07 15.17 20.65
N PHE A 38 6.56 14.60 19.56
CA PHE A 38 6.20 15.39 18.39
C PHE A 38 5.03 16.32 18.73
N SER A 39 5.05 17.54 18.20
CA SER A 39 3.92 18.44 18.39
C SER A 39 2.65 17.84 17.75
N PHE A 40 1.49 18.18 18.31
CA PHE A 40 0.20 17.73 17.78
C PHE A 40 0.01 18.10 16.31
N ILE A 41 0.48 19.28 15.91
CA ILE A 41 0.44 19.76 14.53
C ILE A 41 1.34 18.90 13.64
N ALA A 42 2.57 18.60 14.05
CA ALA A 42 3.50 17.76 13.29
C ALA A 42 2.94 16.35 13.08
N THR A 43 2.34 15.75 14.11
CA THR A 43 1.68 14.45 14.03
C THR A 43 0.49 14.49 13.05
N GLY A 44 -0.33 15.53 13.09
CA GLY A 44 -1.44 15.72 12.17
C GLY A 44 -0.99 15.84 10.71
N ILE A 45 0.04 16.65 10.44
CA ILE A 45 0.62 16.81 9.11
C ILE A 45 1.24 15.48 8.62
N MET A 46 1.94 14.76 9.46
CA MET A 46 2.51 13.45 9.17
C MET A 46 1.41 12.46 8.75
N MET A 47 0.32 12.37 9.51
CA MET A 47 -0.79 11.49 9.17
C MET A 47 -1.48 11.90 7.86
N SER A 48 -1.62 13.21 7.62
CA SER A 48 -2.18 13.74 6.38
C SER A 48 -1.30 13.49 5.16
N GLY A 49 0.03 13.46 5.34
CA GLY A 49 0.99 13.17 4.27
C GLY A 49 0.71 11.85 3.54
N TYR A 50 0.22 10.84 4.26
CA TYR A 50 -0.22 9.57 3.69
C TYR A 50 -1.30 9.78 2.62
N PHE A 51 -2.34 10.54 2.91
CA PHE A 51 -3.45 10.78 1.99
C PHE A 51 -3.04 11.58 0.76
N ILE A 52 -2.10 12.50 0.90
CA ILE A 52 -1.54 13.26 -0.22
C ILE A 52 -0.81 12.30 -1.17
N GLY A 53 0.04 11.43 -0.65
CA GLY A 53 0.72 10.41 -1.44
C GLY A 53 -0.25 9.45 -2.12
N TYR A 54 -1.26 9.01 -1.38
CA TYR A 54 -2.32 8.14 -1.87
C TYR A 54 -3.07 8.77 -3.06
N PHE A 55 -3.47 10.03 -2.95
CA PHE A 55 -4.19 10.75 -3.99
C PHE A 55 -3.36 10.95 -5.26
N ILE A 56 -2.10 11.35 -5.11
CA ILE A 56 -1.17 11.52 -6.24
C ILE A 56 -0.93 10.16 -6.92
N GLY A 57 -0.70 9.11 -6.14
CA GLY A 57 -0.49 7.75 -6.66
C GLY A 57 -1.68 7.23 -7.46
N ALA A 58 -2.92 7.53 -7.02
CA ALA A 58 -4.13 7.11 -7.72
C ALA A 58 -4.18 7.60 -9.18
N THR A 59 -3.59 8.76 -9.48
CA THR A 59 -3.57 9.33 -10.83
C THR A 59 -2.39 8.85 -11.67
N MET A 60 -1.26 8.54 -11.05
CA MET A 60 -0.01 8.18 -11.72
C MET A 60 0.14 6.69 -11.99
N VAL A 61 -0.26 5.85 -11.03
CA VAL A 61 0.00 4.40 -11.08
C VAL A 61 -0.66 3.69 -12.26
N PRO A 62 -1.91 3.98 -12.66
CA PRO A 62 -2.52 3.32 -13.81
C PRO A 62 -1.68 3.48 -15.09
N LYS A 63 -1.11 4.67 -15.31
CA LYS A 63 -0.23 4.95 -16.45
C LYS A 63 1.09 4.19 -16.37
N LEU A 64 1.59 3.97 -15.18
CA LEU A 64 2.83 3.24 -14.94
C LEU A 64 2.64 1.73 -15.21
N VAL A 65 1.52 1.17 -14.73
CA VAL A 65 1.17 -0.24 -14.94
C VAL A 65 1.05 -0.58 -16.43
N THR A 66 0.44 0.29 -17.23
CA THR A 66 0.32 0.08 -18.68
C THR A 66 1.66 0.07 -19.41
N LYS A 67 2.65 0.84 -18.91
CA LYS A 67 3.98 0.93 -19.54
C LYS A 67 4.95 -0.16 -19.10
N VAL A 68 4.94 -0.52 -17.83
CA VAL A 68 5.97 -1.37 -17.20
C VAL A 68 5.47 -2.79 -16.91
N GLY A 69 4.16 -2.95 -16.72
CA GLY A 69 3.52 -4.22 -16.40
C GLY A 69 3.34 -4.44 -14.87
N HIS A 70 2.33 -5.24 -14.52
CA HIS A 70 1.84 -5.43 -13.16
C HIS A 70 2.92 -5.94 -12.18
N ILE A 71 3.67 -6.99 -12.54
CA ILE A 71 4.62 -7.65 -11.62
C ILE A 71 5.76 -6.72 -11.22
N ARG A 72 6.33 -6.02 -12.19
CA ARG A 72 7.47 -5.11 -11.94
C ARG A 72 7.05 -3.92 -11.10
N VAL A 73 5.89 -3.35 -11.42
CA VAL A 73 5.35 -2.21 -10.68
C VAL A 73 4.97 -2.63 -9.26
N PHE A 74 4.36 -3.81 -9.06
CA PHE A 74 4.08 -4.36 -7.74
C PHE A 74 5.35 -4.50 -6.90
N ALA A 75 6.41 -5.10 -7.45
CA ALA A 75 7.68 -5.28 -6.74
C ALA A 75 8.30 -3.93 -6.34
N ALA A 76 8.27 -2.93 -7.23
CA ALA A 76 8.78 -1.60 -6.94
C ALA A 76 8.00 -0.92 -5.80
N PHE A 77 6.67 -0.96 -5.83
CA PHE A 77 5.85 -0.37 -4.78
C PHE A 77 5.93 -1.11 -3.45
N ALA A 78 6.01 -2.45 -3.46
CA ALA A 78 6.24 -3.24 -2.25
C ALA A 78 7.59 -2.91 -1.60
N SER A 79 8.65 -2.78 -2.42
CA SER A 79 9.97 -2.37 -1.94
C SER A 79 9.96 -0.95 -1.38
N MET A 80 9.25 -0.01 -2.03
CA MET A 80 9.14 1.36 -1.56
C MET A 80 8.35 1.46 -0.25
N ALA A 81 7.28 0.68 -0.09
CA ALA A 81 6.54 0.58 1.17
C ALA A 81 7.42 0.04 2.31
N SER A 82 8.22 -0.99 2.04
CA SER A 82 9.17 -1.54 3.01
C SER A 82 10.26 -0.53 3.39
N LEU A 83 10.81 0.16 2.40
CA LEU A 83 11.82 1.20 2.64
C LEU A 83 11.26 2.34 3.48
N SER A 84 10.05 2.82 3.18
CA SER A 84 9.42 3.87 3.97
C SER A 84 9.18 3.46 5.43
N SER A 85 8.86 2.18 5.68
CA SER A 85 8.73 1.64 7.04
C SER A 85 10.07 1.65 7.79
N LEU A 86 11.16 1.27 7.12
CA LEU A 86 12.51 1.31 7.69
C LEU A 86 12.96 2.74 8.01
N ILE A 87 12.64 3.71 7.15
CA ILE A 87 12.95 5.12 7.38
C ILE A 87 12.35 5.61 8.70
N HIS A 88 11.11 5.23 9.02
CA HIS A 88 10.48 5.59 10.30
C HIS A 88 11.20 4.99 11.53
N VAL A 89 11.88 3.86 11.36
CA VAL A 89 12.63 3.22 12.46
C VAL A 89 13.98 3.90 12.67
N VAL A 90 14.67 4.20 11.58
CA VAL A 90 16.05 4.72 11.60
C VAL A 90 16.10 6.20 11.94
N PHE A 91 15.20 6.99 11.39
CA PHE A 91 15.20 8.43 11.56
C PHE A 91 14.01 8.87 12.41
N VAL A 92 14.29 9.45 13.59
CA VAL A 92 13.27 10.00 14.48
C VAL A 92 13.22 11.51 14.29
N ASP A 93 12.57 11.94 13.20
CA ASP A 93 12.42 13.33 12.83
C ASP A 93 11.04 13.56 12.19
N PRO A 94 10.27 14.59 12.62
CA PRO A 94 8.93 14.84 12.10
C PRO A 94 8.88 15.05 10.58
N TYR A 95 9.86 15.77 10.02
CA TYR A 95 9.89 16.07 8.58
C TYR A 95 10.19 14.84 7.76
N VAL A 96 11.14 14.02 8.22
CA VAL A 96 11.46 12.73 7.60
C VAL A 96 10.24 11.80 7.64
N TRP A 97 9.50 11.80 8.76
CA TRP A 97 8.29 10.98 8.89
C TRP A 97 7.14 11.45 7.99
N ILE A 98 6.99 12.76 7.78
CA ILE A 98 6.02 13.30 6.81
C ILE A 98 6.32 12.78 5.41
N LEU A 99 7.58 12.84 4.97
CA LEU A 99 7.99 12.34 3.66
C LEU A 99 7.81 10.82 3.55
N ALA A 100 8.20 10.07 4.57
CA ALA A 100 8.04 8.62 4.60
C ALA A 100 6.54 8.21 4.58
N ARG A 101 5.67 8.95 5.25
CA ARG A 101 4.21 8.73 5.19
C ARG A 101 3.65 9.02 3.80
N PHE A 102 4.11 10.08 3.14
CA PHE A 102 3.77 10.34 1.74
C PHE A 102 4.16 9.16 0.83
N LEU A 103 5.39 8.64 0.96
CA LEU A 103 5.86 7.48 0.21
C LEU A 103 5.04 6.22 0.53
N THR A 104 4.65 6.03 1.79
CA THR A 104 3.77 4.92 2.19
C THR A 104 2.42 5.02 1.48
N GLY A 105 1.77 6.18 1.51
CA GLY A 105 0.47 6.39 0.85
C GLY A 105 0.54 6.17 -0.65
N PHE A 106 1.56 6.73 -1.29
CA PHE A 106 1.82 6.55 -2.72
C PHE A 106 2.04 5.08 -3.09
N SER A 107 2.78 4.34 -2.26
CA SER A 107 3.04 2.91 -2.47
C SER A 107 1.78 2.08 -2.26
N MET A 108 1.00 2.37 -1.23
CA MET A 108 -0.18 1.58 -0.89
C MET A 108 -1.26 1.66 -1.97
N ILE A 109 -1.60 2.87 -2.44
CA ILE A 109 -2.55 2.99 -3.57
C ILE A 109 -2.02 2.27 -4.82
N GLY A 110 -0.72 2.33 -5.05
CA GLY A 110 -0.09 1.60 -6.14
C GLY A 110 -0.32 0.10 -6.05
N ILE A 111 -0.08 -0.47 -4.89
CA ILE A 111 -0.30 -1.90 -4.63
C ILE A 111 -1.79 -2.26 -4.81
N PHE A 112 -2.72 -1.46 -4.28
CA PHE A 112 -4.16 -1.68 -4.44
C PHE A 112 -4.57 -1.71 -5.92
N ILE A 113 -4.20 -0.70 -6.69
CA ILE A 113 -4.53 -0.60 -8.12
C ILE A 113 -3.96 -1.77 -8.92
N ILE A 114 -2.71 -2.17 -8.62
CA ILE A 114 -2.04 -3.24 -9.35
C ILE A 114 -2.71 -4.58 -9.07
N VAL A 115 -3.01 -4.88 -7.81
CA VAL A 115 -3.66 -6.14 -7.41
C VAL A 115 -5.05 -6.22 -8.01
N GLU A 116 -5.85 -5.16 -7.91
CA GLU A 116 -7.19 -5.10 -8.47
C GLU A 116 -7.18 -5.26 -10.01
N SER A 117 -6.34 -4.51 -10.71
CA SER A 117 -6.19 -4.59 -12.16
C SER A 117 -5.77 -5.99 -12.62
N TRP A 118 -4.77 -6.56 -11.94
CA TRP A 118 -4.27 -7.91 -12.27
C TRP A 118 -5.32 -9.00 -12.04
N LEU A 119 -6.11 -8.89 -10.97
CA LEU A 119 -7.22 -9.79 -10.70
C LEU A 119 -8.34 -9.66 -11.74
N ASN A 120 -8.65 -8.43 -12.14
CA ASN A 120 -9.63 -8.15 -13.19
C ASN A 120 -9.23 -8.75 -14.54
N ASP A 121 -7.96 -8.63 -14.92
CA ASP A 121 -7.44 -9.16 -16.19
C ASP A 121 -7.49 -10.70 -16.25
N ARG A 122 -7.40 -11.37 -15.10
CA ARG A 122 -7.44 -12.83 -15.01
C ARG A 122 -8.82 -13.41 -14.77
N ALA A 123 -9.77 -12.61 -14.36
CA ALA A 123 -11.13 -13.04 -14.09
C ALA A 123 -11.98 -13.00 -15.35
N ASN A 124 -12.81 -14.03 -15.56
CA ASN A 124 -13.87 -14.00 -16.55
C ASN A 124 -15.19 -13.50 -15.93
N ASN A 125 -16.19 -13.21 -16.76
CA ASN A 125 -17.48 -12.66 -16.31
C ASN A 125 -18.15 -13.50 -15.21
N LYS A 126 -17.95 -14.83 -15.17
CA LYS A 126 -18.54 -15.73 -14.17
C LYS A 126 -17.78 -15.74 -12.83
N THR A 127 -16.49 -15.39 -12.85
CA THR A 127 -15.61 -15.47 -11.67
C THR A 127 -15.23 -14.11 -11.09
N ARG A 128 -15.42 -13.03 -11.85
CA ARG A 128 -15.01 -11.67 -11.51
C ARG A 128 -15.55 -11.21 -10.15
N GLY A 129 -16.86 -11.36 -9.92
CA GLY A 129 -17.49 -10.97 -8.66
C GLY A 129 -16.88 -11.72 -7.44
N LYS A 130 -16.63 -13.04 -7.60
CA LYS A 130 -16.04 -13.85 -6.52
C LYS A 130 -14.58 -13.52 -6.24
N VAL A 131 -13.81 -13.18 -7.25
CA VAL A 131 -12.40 -12.79 -7.10
C VAL A 131 -12.29 -11.43 -6.44
N LEU A 132 -13.13 -10.46 -6.86
CA LEU A 132 -13.19 -9.15 -6.26
C LEU A 132 -13.74 -9.17 -4.82
N SER A 133 -14.70 -10.05 -4.50
CA SER A 133 -15.17 -10.19 -3.11
C SER A 133 -14.07 -10.75 -2.19
N LEU A 134 -13.22 -11.67 -2.69
CA LEU A 134 -12.07 -12.13 -1.92
C LEU A 134 -11.02 -11.01 -1.71
N TYR A 135 -10.78 -10.20 -2.74
CA TYR A 135 -9.93 -9.02 -2.63
C TYR A 135 -10.46 -8.03 -1.57
N MET A 136 -11.75 -7.70 -1.62
CA MET A 136 -12.40 -6.83 -0.64
C MET A 136 -12.42 -7.40 0.78
N PHE A 137 -12.39 -8.72 0.94
CA PHE A 137 -12.30 -9.35 2.26
C PHE A 137 -10.92 -9.20 2.90
N ILE A 138 -9.87 -9.07 2.08
CA ILE A 138 -8.49 -8.90 2.55
C ILE A 138 -8.19 -7.43 2.89
N THR A 139 -8.87 -6.48 2.23
CA THR A 139 -8.66 -5.02 2.42
C THR A 139 -9.51 -4.45 3.53
#